data_f682938b1e727efc7936fcf1a67dc21e
#
_entry.id   f682938b1e727efc7936fcf1a67dc21e
#
_cell.length_a   1.000
_cell.length_b   1.000
_cell.length_c   1.000
_cell.angle_alpha   90.00
_cell.angle_beta   90.00
_cell.angle_gamma   90.00
#
_symmetry.space_group_name_H-M   'P 1'
#
loop_
_entity.id
_entity.type
_entity.pdbx_description
1 polymer ?
#
loop_
_entity_poly.entity_id
_entity_poly.type
_entity_poly.pdbx_seq_one_letter_code
_entity_poly.pdbx_strand_id
1 'polypeptide(L)'
;MRKLLTVVLGLVAFIGFSVSTANAKTLKCQTVISAKADEVKMLKDFGNDVTALTGGSLKFEIMPAGTVVGVKETLDAVDKGLIDCGFAWT
;
A
#
# COMPACT_ATOMS: atom_id res chain seq x y z
N MET A 1 -5.82 -10.67 47.75
CA MET A 1 -6.35 -9.49 47.06
C MET A 1 -5.30 -8.63 46.38
N ARG A 2 -4.20 -8.31 47.04
CA ARG A 2 -3.15 -7.48 46.44
C ARG A 2 -2.47 -8.12 45.24
N LYS A 3 -2.31 -9.44 45.25
CA LYS A 3 -1.71 -10.17 44.11
C LYS A 3 -2.56 -10.20 42.87
N LEU A 4 -3.91 -10.22 43.05
CA LEU A 4 -4.84 -10.18 41.95
C LEU A 4 -4.84 -8.83 41.22
N LEU A 5 -4.72 -7.74 41.95
CA LEU A 5 -4.65 -6.39 41.39
C LEU A 5 -3.40 -6.20 40.53
N THR A 6 -2.27 -6.75 40.96
CA THR A 6 -1.01 -6.65 40.20
C THR A 6 -1.08 -7.43 38.88
N VAL A 7 -1.72 -8.58 38.89
CA VAL A 7 -1.91 -9.41 37.68
C VAL A 7 -2.86 -8.73 36.69
N VAL A 8 -3.92 -8.10 37.16
CA VAL A 8 -4.88 -7.38 36.31
C VAL A 8 -4.21 -6.17 35.63
N LEU A 9 -3.37 -5.44 36.36
CA LEU A 9 -2.62 -4.31 35.81
C LEU A 9 -1.63 -4.76 34.73
N GLY A 10 -0.96 -5.88 34.91
CA GLY A 10 -0.05 -6.46 33.93
C GLY A 10 -0.80 -6.89 32.67
N LEU A 11 -2.00 -7.45 32.81
CA LEU A 11 -2.83 -7.87 31.66
C LEU A 11 -3.30 -6.68 30.83
N VAL A 12 -3.72 -5.60 31.47
CA VAL A 12 -4.18 -4.38 30.79
C VAL A 12 -3.05 -3.74 29.99
N ALA A 13 -1.84 -3.71 30.52
CA ALA A 13 -0.68 -3.19 29.82
C ALA A 13 -0.33 -4.02 28.58
N PHE A 14 -0.54 -5.33 28.64
CA PHE A 14 -0.28 -6.23 27.51
C PHE A 14 -1.33 -6.07 26.39
N ILE A 15 -2.58 -5.84 26.73
CA ILE A 15 -3.66 -5.61 25.75
C ILE A 15 -3.45 -4.29 24.99
N GLY A 16 -2.90 -3.27 25.64
CA GLY A 16 -2.59 -1.98 25.00
C GLY A 16 -1.58 -2.09 23.86
N PHE A 17 -0.69 -3.08 23.89
CA PHE A 17 0.30 -3.31 22.82
C PHE A 17 -0.29 -3.98 21.59
N SER A 18 -1.34 -4.76 21.71
CA SER A 18 -1.92 -5.51 20.59
C SER A 18 -2.83 -4.69 19.69
N VAL A 19 -3.15 -3.45 20.07
CA VAL A 19 -4.06 -2.57 19.32
C VAL A 19 -3.35 -1.71 18.28
N SER A 20 -2.01 -1.74 18.24
CA SER A 20 -1.21 -0.88 17.37
C SER A 20 -0.93 -1.45 15.98
N THR A 21 -1.56 -2.56 15.60
CA THR A 21 -1.41 -3.12 14.26
C THR A 21 -2.22 -2.31 13.25
N ALA A 22 -1.52 -1.52 12.45
CA ALA A 22 -2.15 -0.78 11.36
C ALA A 22 -2.67 -1.76 10.30
N ASN A 23 -3.83 -1.47 9.73
CA ASN A 23 -4.37 -2.22 8.60
C ASN A 23 -3.49 -2.00 7.37
N ALA A 24 -3.09 -3.08 6.70
CA ALA A 24 -2.35 -3.00 5.46
C ALA A 24 -3.24 -2.41 4.36
N LYS A 25 -2.67 -1.52 3.55
CA LYS A 25 -3.36 -0.91 2.43
C LYS A 25 -2.60 -1.21 1.14
N THR A 26 -3.34 -1.62 0.10
CA THR A 26 -2.78 -1.83 -1.23
C THR A 26 -3.25 -0.72 -2.16
N LEU A 27 -2.29 -0.02 -2.76
CA LEU A 27 -2.56 1.02 -3.75
C LEU A 27 -2.41 0.42 -5.15
N LYS A 28 -3.44 0.57 -5.96
CA LYS A 28 -3.44 0.13 -7.35
C LYS A 28 -2.99 1.30 -8.23
N CYS A 29 -1.86 1.15 -8.88
CA CYS A 29 -1.27 2.19 -9.71
C CYS A 29 -1.03 1.66 -11.11
N GLN A 30 -1.57 2.36 -12.12
CA GLN A 30 -1.36 2.00 -13.51
C GLN A 30 -0.39 2.96 -14.17
N THR A 31 0.48 2.42 -15.02
CA THR A 31 1.38 3.22 -15.84
C THR A 31 0.83 3.37 -17.26
N VAL A 32 1.37 4.33 -17.99
CA VAL A 32 1.15 4.44 -19.44
C VAL A 32 2.29 3.78 -20.22
N ILE A 33 3.07 2.95 -19.55
CA ILE A 33 4.30 2.33 -20.07
C ILE A 33 4.07 0.83 -20.25
N SER A 34 4.69 0.25 -21.26
CA SER A 34 4.61 -1.18 -21.56
C SER A 34 5.17 -2.03 -20.42
N ALA A 35 4.58 -3.21 -20.20
CA ALA A 35 5.02 -4.15 -19.18
C ALA A 35 6.48 -4.57 -19.31
N LYS A 36 7.04 -4.51 -20.51
CA LYS A 36 8.44 -4.88 -20.78
C LYS A 36 9.44 -3.75 -20.54
N ALA A 37 8.96 -2.55 -20.26
CA ALA A 37 9.83 -1.40 -20.07
C ALA A 37 10.53 -1.44 -18.72
N ASP A 38 11.75 -0.97 -18.68
CA ASP A 38 12.56 -0.92 -17.46
C ASP A 38 11.93 -0.02 -16.40
N GLU A 39 11.24 1.01 -16.82
CA GLU A 39 10.55 1.94 -15.91
C GLU A 39 9.49 1.24 -15.07
N VAL A 40 8.78 0.27 -15.63
CA VAL A 40 7.79 -0.53 -14.89
C VAL A 40 8.48 -1.35 -13.80
N LYS A 41 9.63 -1.93 -14.12
CA LYS A 41 10.44 -2.65 -13.14
C LYS A 41 10.92 -1.74 -12.03
N MET A 42 11.38 -0.54 -12.39
CA MET A 42 11.81 0.46 -11.40
C MET A 42 10.67 0.86 -10.46
N LEU A 43 9.47 1.02 -10.98
CA LEU A 43 8.30 1.33 -10.17
C LEU A 43 7.92 0.18 -9.22
N LYS A 44 8.04 -1.05 -9.69
CA LYS A 44 7.81 -2.23 -8.84
C LYS A 44 8.85 -2.31 -7.71
N ASP A 45 10.11 -2.05 -8.04
CA ASP A 45 11.18 -2.03 -7.04
C ASP A 45 10.95 -0.92 -6.00
N PHE A 46 10.55 0.26 -6.45
CA PHE A 46 10.15 1.36 -5.57
C PHE A 46 9.01 0.94 -4.64
N GLY A 47 7.98 0.31 -5.19
CA GLY A 47 6.86 -0.18 -4.40
C GLY A 47 7.28 -1.19 -3.33
N ASN A 48 8.18 -2.10 -3.69
CA ASN A 48 8.71 -3.08 -2.74
C ASN A 48 9.52 -2.41 -1.62
N ASP A 49 10.29 -1.37 -1.95
CA ASP A 49 11.05 -0.61 -0.96
C ASP A 49 10.11 0.10 0.02
N VAL A 50 9.06 0.73 -0.47
CA VAL A 50 8.07 1.37 0.39
C VAL A 50 7.37 0.35 1.28
N THR A 51 7.04 -0.83 0.76
CA THR A 51 6.46 -1.90 1.55
C THR A 51 7.39 -2.32 2.69
N ALA A 52 8.68 -2.48 2.39
CA ALA A 52 9.67 -2.82 3.42
C ALA A 52 9.82 -1.72 4.47
N LEU A 53 9.89 -0.45 4.04
CA LEU A 53 10.05 0.70 4.93
C LEU A 53 8.84 0.91 5.84
N THR A 54 7.65 0.52 5.39
CA THR A 54 6.41 0.67 6.17
C THR A 54 6.06 -0.59 6.96
N GLY A 55 6.94 -1.59 6.99
CA GLY A 55 6.68 -2.86 7.69
C GLY A 55 5.51 -3.65 7.12
N GLY A 56 5.22 -3.49 5.83
CA GLY A 56 4.13 -4.17 5.15
C GLY A 56 2.79 -3.45 5.23
N SER A 57 2.70 -2.29 5.86
CA SER A 57 1.44 -1.55 6.00
C SER A 57 1.01 -0.87 4.70
N LEU A 58 1.92 -0.61 3.78
CA LEU A 58 1.63 -0.01 2.49
C LEU A 58 2.22 -0.88 1.38
N LYS A 59 1.37 -1.29 0.44
CA LYS A 59 1.75 -2.09 -0.73
C LYS A 59 1.31 -1.41 -2.01
N PHE A 60 2.07 -1.62 -3.07
CA PHE A 60 1.72 -1.10 -4.40
C PHE A 60 1.49 -2.25 -5.35
N GLU A 61 0.41 -2.18 -6.10
CA GLU A 61 0.15 -3.03 -7.25
C GLU A 61 0.40 -2.20 -8.50
N ILE A 62 1.57 -2.38 -9.10
CA ILE A 62 1.97 -1.63 -10.29
C ILE A 62 1.48 -2.39 -11.53
N MET A 63 0.67 -1.73 -12.33
CA MET A 63 0.06 -2.32 -13.52
C MET A 63 0.59 -1.63 -14.78
N PRO A 64 0.91 -2.39 -15.82
CA PRO A 64 1.34 -1.79 -17.08
C PRO A 64 0.18 -1.10 -17.80
N ALA A 65 0.51 -0.37 -18.85
CA ALA A 65 -0.47 0.32 -19.68
C ALA A 65 -1.57 -0.63 -20.15
N GLY A 66 -2.82 -0.16 -20.13
CA GLY A 66 -3.95 -0.89 -20.63
C GLY A 66 -4.53 -1.95 -19.70
N THR A 67 -4.04 -2.07 -18.47
CA THR A 67 -4.53 -3.10 -17.52
C THR A 67 -5.97 -2.84 -17.08
N VAL A 68 -6.25 -1.64 -16.59
CA VAL A 68 -7.60 -1.25 -16.13
C VAL A 68 -8.27 -0.36 -17.18
N VAL A 69 -7.55 0.66 -17.64
CA VAL A 69 -8.04 1.62 -18.63
C VAL A 69 -6.99 1.84 -19.71
N GLY A 70 -7.38 2.46 -20.82
CA GLY A 70 -6.45 2.87 -21.87
C GLY A 70 -5.52 3.96 -21.40
N VAL A 71 -4.43 4.18 -22.14
CA VAL A 71 -3.38 5.15 -21.78
C VAL A 71 -3.96 6.56 -21.56
N LYS A 72 -4.85 6.99 -22.46
CA LYS A 72 -5.43 8.34 -22.41
C LYS A 72 -6.41 8.52 -21.26
N GLU A 73 -6.98 7.45 -20.76
CA GLU A 73 -7.97 7.47 -19.68
C GLU A 73 -7.36 7.28 -18.30
N THR A 74 -6.04 7.16 -18.20
CA THR A 74 -5.37 6.88 -16.92
C THR A 74 -5.62 7.98 -15.88
N LEU A 75 -5.52 9.24 -16.26
CA LEU A 75 -5.75 10.36 -15.35
C LEU A 75 -7.20 10.40 -14.89
N ASP A 76 -8.15 10.20 -15.80
CA ASP A 76 -9.57 10.17 -15.47
C ASP A 76 -9.89 9.00 -14.52
N ALA A 77 -9.23 7.87 -14.68
CA ALA A 77 -9.42 6.72 -13.82
C ALA A 77 -8.97 7.01 -12.37
N VAL A 78 -7.90 7.76 -12.20
CA VAL A 78 -7.46 8.20 -10.86
C VAL A 78 -8.50 9.16 -10.27
N ASP A 79 -8.94 10.11 -11.05
CA ASP A 79 -9.94 11.10 -10.61
C ASP A 79 -11.25 10.44 -10.19
N LYS A 80 -11.67 9.40 -10.90
CA LYS A 80 -12.90 8.66 -10.61
C LYS A 80 -12.73 7.57 -9.54
N GLY A 81 -11.52 7.35 -9.06
CA GLY A 81 -11.26 6.35 -8.04
C GLY A 81 -11.21 4.90 -8.53
N LEU A 82 -11.10 4.68 -9.84
CA LEU A 82 -10.96 3.34 -10.40
C LEU A 82 -9.58 2.73 -10.09
N ILE A 83 -8.57 3.59 -10.02
CA ILE A 83 -7.21 3.26 -9.58
C ILE A 83 -6.78 4.33 -8.59
N ASP A 84 -5.80 4.00 -7.74
CA ASP A 84 -5.37 4.92 -6.69
C ASP A 84 -4.32 5.92 -7.17
N CYS A 85 -3.48 5.53 -8.12
CA CYS A 85 -2.47 6.41 -8.70
C CYS A 85 -2.19 6.03 -10.16
N GLY A 86 -1.56 6.96 -10.87
CA GLY A 86 -1.15 6.76 -12.24
C GLY A 86 0.20 7.40 -12.52
N PHE A 87 0.96 6.78 -13.40
CA PHE A 87 2.23 7.31 -13.88
C PHE A 87 2.06 7.60 -15.38
N ALA A 88 2.08 8.86 -15.74
CA ALA A 88 1.79 9.29 -17.10
C ALA A 88 2.76 10.39 -17.55
N TRP A 89 2.85 10.54 -18.85
CA TRP A 89 3.62 11.64 -19.44
C TRP A 89 2.82 12.94 -19.34
N THR A 90 3.49 14.01 -19.09
CA THR A 90 2.90 15.36 -19.09
C THR A 90 3.20 16.10 -20.37
#